data_bf44200079e67140c0d128e32fdb3e54
#
_entry.id   bf44200079e67140c0d128e32fdb3e54
#
_cell.length_a   1.000
_cell.length_b   1.000
_cell.length_c   1.000
_cell.angle_alpha   90.00
_cell.angle_beta   90.00
_cell.angle_gamma   90.00
#
_symmetry.space_group_name_H-M   'P 1'
#
loop_
_entity.id
_entity.type
_entity.pdbx_description
1 polymer ?
#
loop_
_entity_poly.entity_id
_entity_poly.type
_entity_poly.pdbx_seq_one_letter_code
_entity_poly.pdbx_strand_id
1 'polypeptide(L)' 'MERYDFDKIVDRRGTGALKIDALQERYGNAELLPLWVADMDFETPSFITRALRQRLEHPLFGYTVEPERYRTAISEW' A
#
# COMPACT_ATOMS: atom_id res chain seq x y z
N MET A 1 -18.63 -12.56 -0.59
CA MET A 1 -17.92 -11.26 -0.63
C MET A 1 -16.89 -11.22 0.49
N GLU A 2 -15.67 -10.87 0.18
CA GLU A 2 -14.64 -10.66 1.18
C GLU A 2 -14.98 -9.46 2.06
N ARG A 3 -14.72 -9.58 3.33
CA ARG A 3 -14.83 -8.48 4.27
C ARG A 3 -13.44 -7.98 4.63
N TYR A 4 -13.33 -6.68 4.80
CA TYR A 4 -12.09 -6.03 5.20
C TYR A 4 -12.26 -5.48 6.62
N ASP A 5 -11.28 -5.73 7.47
CA ASP A 5 -11.30 -5.29 8.86
C ASP A 5 -10.55 -3.95 8.97
N PHE A 6 -11.31 -2.87 8.98
CA PHE A 6 -10.75 -1.52 9.11
C PHE A 6 -10.46 -1.13 10.57
N ASP A 7 -10.87 -1.95 11.51
CA ASP A 7 -10.57 -1.72 12.93
C ASP A 7 -9.30 -2.42 13.38
N LYS A 8 -8.76 -3.30 12.54
CA LYS A 8 -7.51 -4.00 12.81
C LYS A 8 -6.35 -3.02 12.92
N ILE A 9 -5.61 -3.09 14.02
CA ILE A 9 -4.40 -2.31 14.20
C ILE A 9 -3.24 -3.05 13.52
N VAL A 10 -2.60 -2.37 12.56
CA VAL A 10 -1.43 -2.89 11.84
C VAL A 10 -0.19 -2.23 12.39
N ASP A 11 0.74 -3.00 12.95
CA ASP A 11 2.03 -2.49 13.40
C ASP A 11 2.95 -2.26 12.20
N ARG A 12 3.20 -0.99 11.91
CA ARG A 12 4.04 -0.58 10.77
C ARG A 12 5.47 -0.22 11.15
N ARG A 13 5.83 -0.37 12.42
CA ARG A 13 7.20 -0.08 12.90
C ARG A 13 8.20 -1.04 12.26
N GLY A 14 9.32 -0.50 11.82
CA GLY A 14 10.38 -1.31 11.20
C GLY A 14 10.09 -1.78 9.78
N THR A 15 9.00 -1.29 9.16
CA THR A 15 8.63 -1.66 7.78
C THR A 15 9.15 -0.68 6.73
N GLY A 16 9.80 0.39 7.16
CA GLY A 16 10.25 1.47 6.29
C GLY A 16 9.18 2.51 6.00
N ALA A 17 8.03 2.47 6.70
CA ALA A 17 6.99 3.47 6.53
C ALA A 17 7.47 4.83 7.05
N LEU A 18 7.57 5.81 6.16
CA LEU A 18 8.02 7.17 6.49
C LEU A 18 7.22 7.77 7.66
N LYS A 19 5.90 7.61 7.59
CA LYS A 19 4.95 8.12 8.58
C LYS A 19 5.31 7.73 10.01
N ILE A 20 5.85 6.52 10.20
CA ILE A 20 6.14 5.93 11.50
C ILE A 20 7.64 5.94 11.80
N ASP A 21 8.44 5.42 10.88
CA ASP A 21 9.86 5.14 11.14
C ASP A 21 10.74 6.39 11.10
N ALA A 22 10.27 7.49 10.53
CA ALA A 22 11.01 8.74 10.50
C ALA A 22 10.70 9.68 11.70
N LEU A 23 9.83 9.30 12.60
CA LEU A 23 9.42 10.15 13.72
C LEU A 23 10.58 10.52 14.64
N GLN A 24 11.42 9.53 15.00
CA GLN A 24 12.56 9.75 15.88
C GLN A 24 13.58 10.70 15.24
N GLU A 25 13.92 10.48 13.97
CA GLU A 25 14.90 11.28 13.27
C GLU A 25 14.43 12.72 13.06
N ARG A 26 13.17 12.90 12.66
CA ARG A 26 12.65 14.22 12.30
C ARG A 26 12.16 15.03 13.48
N TYR A 27 11.59 14.38 14.50
CA TYR A 27 10.93 15.06 15.61
C TYR A 27 11.49 14.69 16.97
N GLY A 28 12.49 13.80 17.02
CA GLY A 28 13.13 13.40 18.26
C GLY A 28 12.30 12.54 19.19
N ASN A 29 11.17 12.01 18.73
CA ASN A 29 10.28 11.20 19.55
C ASN A 29 9.52 10.17 18.69
N ALA A 30 9.87 8.90 18.84
CA ALA A 30 9.25 7.80 18.11
C ALA A 30 7.79 7.50 18.55
N GLU A 31 7.37 8.02 19.71
CA GLU A 31 6.05 7.75 20.29
C GLU A 31 4.99 8.80 19.94
N LEU A 32 5.31 9.72 19.06
CA LEU A 32 4.34 10.72 18.61
C LEU A 32 3.21 10.08 17.81
N LEU A 33 2.00 10.63 17.95
CA LEU A 33 0.88 10.27 17.10
C LEU A 33 1.09 10.88 15.71
N PRO A 34 1.27 10.05 14.65
CA PRO A 34 1.65 10.55 13.34
C PRO A 34 0.43 11.07 12.56
N LEU A 35 0.34 12.39 12.41
CA LEU A 35 -0.70 13.06 11.65
C LEU A 35 -0.14 13.92 10.50
N TRP A 36 1.07 13.63 10.06
CA TRP A 36 1.84 14.51 9.16
C TRP A 36 1.94 14.04 7.71
N VAL A 37 1.66 12.77 7.47
CA VAL A 37 1.71 12.17 6.13
C VAL A 37 0.32 11.65 5.74
N ALA A 38 -0.14 11.98 4.55
CA ALA A 38 -1.39 11.49 4.01
C ALA A 38 -1.23 10.02 3.55
N ASP A 39 -1.12 9.13 4.51
CA ASP A 39 -0.84 7.72 4.35
C ASP A 39 -1.77 6.94 5.28
N MET A 40 -2.65 6.12 4.73
CA MET A 40 -3.62 5.35 5.50
C MET A 40 -2.98 4.12 6.14
N ASP A 41 -3.47 3.74 7.32
CA ASP A 41 -2.98 2.59 8.07
C ASP A 41 -3.81 1.31 7.83
N PHE A 42 -4.65 1.31 6.82
CA PHE A 42 -5.43 0.14 6.43
C PHE A 42 -4.65 -0.78 5.51
N GLU A 43 -4.83 -2.08 5.69
CA GLU A 43 -4.27 -3.05 4.75
C GLU A 43 -4.86 -2.86 3.35
N THR A 44 -4.03 -3.04 2.34
CA THR A 44 -4.49 -3.06 0.94
C THR A 44 -5.46 -4.22 0.74
N PRO A 45 -6.59 -4.01 0.06
CA PRO A 45 -7.54 -5.09 -0.21
C PRO A 45 -6.89 -6.30 -0.88
N SER A 46 -7.30 -7.49 -0.48
CA SER A 46 -6.69 -8.74 -0.92
C SER A 46 -6.78 -8.96 -2.43
N PHE A 47 -7.77 -8.43 -3.11
CA PHE A 47 -7.87 -8.57 -4.56
C PHE A 47 -6.73 -7.83 -5.29
N ILE A 48 -6.23 -6.73 -4.73
CA ILE A 48 -5.10 -5.99 -5.27
C ILE A 48 -3.80 -6.75 -5.02
N THR A 49 -3.56 -7.18 -3.79
CA THR A 49 -2.33 -7.93 -3.46
C THR A 49 -2.26 -9.27 -4.18
N ARG A 50 -3.40 -9.90 -4.39
CA ARG A 50 -3.51 -11.14 -5.17
C ARG A 50 -3.11 -10.92 -6.63
N ALA A 51 -3.57 -9.84 -7.25
CA ALA A 51 -3.18 -9.49 -8.61
C ALA A 51 -1.66 -9.22 -8.74
N LEU A 52 -1.08 -8.55 -7.74
CA LEU A 52 0.37 -8.32 -7.69
C LEU A 52 1.16 -9.61 -7.56
N ARG A 53 0.72 -10.53 -6.68
CA ARG A 53 1.36 -11.85 -6.54
C ARG A 53 1.32 -12.64 -7.84
N GLN A 54 0.19 -12.62 -8.51
CA GLN A 54 0.02 -13.29 -9.80
C GLN A 54 0.97 -12.71 -10.85
N ARG A 55 1.15 -11.39 -10.88
CA ARG A 55 2.09 -10.75 -11.80
C ARG A 55 3.54 -11.16 -11.49
N LEU A 56 3.89 -11.33 -10.23
CA LEU A 56 5.23 -11.75 -9.80
C LEU A 56 5.60 -13.17 -10.27
N GLU A 57 4.63 -14.01 -10.60
CA GLU A 57 4.89 -15.35 -11.16
C GLU A 57 5.61 -15.30 -12.50
N HIS A 58 5.55 -14.17 -13.20
CA HIS A 58 6.33 -13.87 -14.40
C HIS A 58 7.40 -12.83 -14.05
N PRO A 59 8.58 -13.23 -13.55
CA PRO A 59 9.55 -12.31 -12.95
C PRO A 59 10.44 -11.62 -13.99
N LEU A 60 9.83 -11.01 -14.97
CA LEU A 60 10.49 -10.17 -15.99
C LEU A 60 9.80 -8.81 -15.98
N PHE A 61 10.53 -7.77 -15.62
CA PHE A 61 10.01 -6.42 -15.43
C PHE A 61 10.65 -5.48 -16.45
N GLY A 62 10.23 -5.63 -17.68
CA GLY A 62 10.66 -4.78 -18.77
C GLY A 62 9.65 -3.68 -19.11
N TYR A 63 9.75 -3.14 -20.30
CA TYR A 63 8.77 -2.18 -20.80
C TYR A 63 7.43 -2.88 -21.06
N THR A 64 6.35 -2.22 -20.68
CA THR A 64 5.00 -2.77 -20.76
C THR A 64 4.16 -1.98 -21.75
N VAL A 65 3.36 -2.68 -22.55
CA VAL A 65 2.32 -2.02 -23.32
C VAL A 65 1.16 -1.66 -22.41
N GLU A 66 0.48 -0.59 -22.74
CA GLU A 66 -0.76 -0.20 -22.05
C GLU A 66 -1.92 -1.02 -22.63
N PRO A 67 -2.45 -2.03 -21.90
CA PRO A 67 -3.52 -2.86 -22.43
C PRO A 67 -4.85 -2.10 -22.47
N GLU A 68 -5.71 -2.47 -23.40
CA GLU A 68 -7.04 -1.86 -23.53
C GLU A 68 -7.84 -1.97 -22.22
N ARG A 69 -7.73 -3.09 -21.51
CA ARG A 69 -8.41 -3.26 -20.21
C ARG A 69 -8.04 -2.20 -19.17
N TYR A 70 -6.84 -1.64 -19.26
CA TYR A 70 -6.40 -0.56 -18.37
C TYR A 70 -7.20 0.72 -18.63
N ARG A 71 -7.34 1.07 -19.92
CA ARG A 71 -8.12 2.23 -20.34
C ARG A 71 -9.60 2.06 -20.02
N THR A 72 -10.14 0.87 -20.28
CA THR A 72 -11.52 0.53 -19.97
C THR A 72 -11.81 0.65 -18.49
N ALA A 73 -10.94 0.13 -17.64
CA ALA A 73 -11.10 0.21 -16.19
C ALA A 73 -11.15 1.66 -15.70
N ILE A 74 -10.30 2.55 -16.26
CA ILE A 74 -10.30 3.97 -15.90
C ILE A 74 -11.58 4.65 -16.37
N SER A 75 -12.02 4.39 -17.61
CA SER A 75 -13.18 5.07 -18.17
C SER A 75 -14.52 4.60 -17.57
N GLU A 76 -14.57 3.39 -17.06
CA GLU A 76 -15.77 2.82 -16.42
C GLU A 76 -15.82 3.08 -14.91
N TRP A 77 -14.73 3.53 -14.30
CA TRP A 77 -14.70 3.89 -12.89
C TRP A 77 -15.50 5.17 -12.65
#